data_d0baf531a972a783ac23d88bbc9d5000
#
_entry.id   d0baf531a972a783ac23d88bbc9d5000
#
_cell.length_a   1.000
_cell.length_b   1.000
_cell.length_c   1.000
_cell.angle_alpha   90.00
_cell.angle_beta   90.00
_cell.angle_gamma   90.00
#
_symmetry.space_group_name_H-M   'P 1'
#
loop_
_entity.id
_entity.type
_entity.pdbx_description
1 polymer ?
#
loop_
_entity_poly.entity_id
_entity_poly.type
_entity_poly.pdbx_seq_one_letter_code
_entity_poly.pdbx_strand_id
1 'polypeptide(L)'
;APTVFPLGETIVTWTATDKFGNTSSSLQTISVQTCGNDPLSYNLIVGSEEDDILIGTALSDLIFANGGDDIISGDKGNDCILAGDGDDIIFGNQGNDNISGQGGNDIIKGQSGEDFVFGGLGLDIIDGGDDIDTCKVIDEQSYDIVIKCESNE
;
A
#
# COMPACT_ATOMS: atom_id res chain seq x y z
N ALA A 1 10.46 7.50 21.11
CA ALA A 1 9.33 7.59 20.17
C ALA A 1 8.31 6.51 20.51
N PRO A 2 7.03 6.74 20.29
CA PRO A 2 6.02 5.70 20.46
C PRO A 2 6.29 4.56 19.48
N THR A 3 6.08 3.33 19.92
CA THR A 3 6.27 2.13 19.08
C THR A 3 5.04 1.77 18.26
N VAL A 4 3.90 2.44 18.51
CA VAL A 4 2.65 2.26 17.79
C VAL A 4 2.07 3.63 17.52
N PHE A 5 1.72 3.91 16.27
CA PHE A 5 1.05 5.13 15.85
C PHE A 5 -0.43 4.84 15.61
N PRO A 6 -1.35 5.68 16.14
CA PRO A 6 -2.78 5.54 15.83
C PRO A 6 -3.04 5.84 14.36
N LEU A 7 -4.18 5.33 13.87
CA LEU A 7 -4.68 5.64 12.54
C LEU A 7 -4.84 7.13 12.29
N GLY A 8 -4.55 7.56 11.07
CA GLY A 8 -4.62 8.94 10.64
C GLY A 8 -3.29 9.66 10.82
N GLU A 9 -3.35 10.98 10.94
CA GLU A 9 -2.15 11.79 11.09
C GLU A 9 -1.70 11.84 12.55
N THR A 10 -0.48 11.43 12.82
CA THR A 10 0.18 11.59 14.11
C THR A 10 1.36 12.52 13.98
N ILE A 11 1.39 13.58 14.81
CA ILE A 11 2.54 14.48 14.88
C ILE A 11 3.54 13.92 15.88
N VAL A 12 4.71 13.55 15.41
CA VAL A 12 5.83 13.08 16.25
C VAL A 12 6.83 14.22 16.43
N THR A 13 7.11 14.56 17.68
CA THR A 13 8.15 15.53 18.00
C THR A 13 9.45 14.79 18.33
N TRP A 14 10.45 14.98 17.51
CA TRP A 14 11.79 14.51 17.74
C TRP A 14 12.57 15.58 18.49
N THR A 15 13.10 15.26 19.65
CA THR A 15 13.92 16.20 20.43
C THR A 15 15.32 15.62 20.58
N ALA A 16 16.31 16.36 20.12
CA ALA A 16 17.72 16.07 20.36
C ALA A 16 18.25 17.01 21.44
N THR A 17 18.94 16.48 22.42
CA THR A 17 19.59 17.25 23.49
C THR A 17 21.09 17.02 23.43
N ASP A 18 21.87 18.10 23.36
CA ASP A 18 23.33 18.01 23.39
C ASP A 18 23.84 17.81 24.82
N LYS A 19 25.15 17.60 24.95
CA LYS A 19 25.80 17.39 26.23
C LYS A 19 25.78 18.62 27.17
N PHE A 20 25.38 19.77 26.68
CA PHE A 20 25.25 21.01 27.44
C PHE A 20 23.80 21.32 27.84
N GLY A 21 22.86 20.44 27.46
CA GLY A 21 21.43 20.61 27.73
C GLY A 21 20.66 21.44 26.74
N ASN A 22 21.29 21.88 25.63
CA ASN A 22 20.56 22.56 24.58
C ASN A 22 19.68 21.55 23.82
N THR A 23 18.45 21.93 23.56
CA THR A 23 17.47 21.08 22.87
C THR A 23 17.14 21.67 21.50
N SER A 24 17.04 20.78 20.51
CA SER A 24 16.47 21.08 19.20
C SER A 24 15.31 20.10 18.96
N SER A 25 14.19 20.59 18.49
CA SER A 25 13.06 19.72 18.16
C SER A 25 12.63 19.91 16.71
N SER A 26 12.22 18.81 16.10
CA SER A 26 11.61 18.77 14.77
C SER A 26 10.26 18.07 14.87
N LEU A 27 9.28 18.60 14.16
CA LEU A 27 7.96 18.00 14.02
C LEU A 27 7.94 17.17 12.74
N GLN A 28 7.50 15.93 12.85
CA GLN A 28 7.24 15.06 11.72
C GLN A 28 5.78 14.62 11.78
N THR A 29 5.05 14.84 10.71
CA THR A 29 3.72 14.25 10.56
C THR A 29 3.89 12.85 9.99
N ILE A 30 3.38 11.86 10.71
CA ILE A 30 3.30 10.48 10.24
C ILE A 30 1.84 10.23 9.93
N SER A 31 1.54 9.97 8.66
CA SER A 31 0.21 9.55 8.24
C SER A 31 0.22 8.01 8.15
N VAL A 32 -0.54 7.37 9.02
CA VAL A 32 -0.76 5.93 8.94
C VAL A 32 -2.04 5.74 8.13
N GLN A 33 -1.87 5.42 6.86
CA GLN A 33 -3.00 5.01 6.03
C GLN A 33 -3.27 3.54 6.27
N THR A 34 -4.50 3.24 6.60
CA THR A 34 -5.00 1.88 6.63
C THR A 34 -6.21 1.83 5.72
N CYS A 35 -6.45 0.70 5.15
CA CYS A 35 -7.56 0.45 4.25
C CYS A 35 -8.93 0.38 4.96
N GLY A 36 -9.14 1.23 5.96
CA GLY A 36 -10.43 1.42 6.64
C GLY A 36 -10.66 0.55 7.88
N ASN A 37 -9.75 -0.37 8.22
CA ASN A 37 -9.86 -1.22 9.40
C ASN A 37 -8.89 -0.78 10.52
N ASP A 38 -9.10 -1.31 11.73
CA ASP A 38 -8.19 -1.10 12.84
C ASP A 38 -6.81 -1.69 12.50
N PRO A 39 -5.69 -0.93 12.58
CA PRO A 39 -4.35 -1.45 12.30
C PRO A 39 -3.98 -2.68 13.12
N LEU A 40 -4.56 -2.83 14.31
CA LEU A 40 -4.33 -4.00 15.16
C LEU A 40 -4.98 -5.28 14.61
N SER A 41 -5.84 -5.17 13.58
CA SER A 41 -6.45 -6.32 12.90
C SER A 41 -5.60 -6.89 11.78
N TYR A 42 -4.51 -6.21 11.41
CA TYR A 42 -3.62 -6.63 10.34
C TYR A 42 -2.32 -7.25 10.89
N ASN A 43 -1.80 -8.22 10.16
CA ASN A 43 -0.43 -8.64 10.30
C ASN A 43 0.46 -7.69 9.46
N LEU A 44 1.47 -7.08 10.06
CA LEU A 44 2.32 -6.08 9.39
C LEU A 44 3.51 -6.73 8.70
N ILE A 45 3.67 -6.43 7.41
CA ILE A 45 4.81 -6.84 6.58
C ILE A 45 5.44 -5.57 5.99
N VAL A 46 6.75 -5.44 6.11
CA VAL A 46 7.47 -4.26 5.62
C VAL A 46 8.70 -4.70 4.84
N GLY A 47 8.79 -4.25 3.61
CA GLY A 47 9.95 -4.40 2.74
C GLY A 47 11.03 -3.34 2.99
N SER A 48 11.93 -3.22 2.04
CA SER A 48 13.08 -2.31 2.09
C SER A 48 12.99 -1.22 1.01
N GLU A 49 14.11 -0.66 0.59
CA GLU A 49 14.24 0.25 -0.56
C GLU A 49 14.86 -0.47 -1.79
N GLU A 50 14.97 -1.80 -1.73
CA GLU A 50 15.55 -2.64 -2.76
C GLU A 50 14.48 -3.67 -3.19
N ASP A 51 14.65 -4.30 -4.35
CA ASP A 51 13.71 -5.29 -4.88
C ASP A 51 13.44 -6.43 -3.89
N ASP A 52 12.20 -6.55 -3.45
CA ASP A 52 11.76 -7.52 -2.45
C ASP A 52 10.79 -8.57 -3.03
N ILE A 53 10.65 -9.70 -2.34
CA ILE A 53 9.57 -10.65 -2.54
C ILE A 53 8.80 -10.76 -1.23
N LEU A 54 7.61 -10.17 -1.18
CA LEU A 54 6.78 -10.11 -0.01
C LEU A 54 5.56 -11.02 -0.16
N ILE A 55 5.37 -11.91 0.80
CA ILE A 55 4.26 -12.87 0.81
C ILE A 55 3.48 -12.69 2.10
N GLY A 56 2.20 -12.40 1.96
CA GLY A 56 1.24 -12.31 3.05
C GLY A 56 0.93 -13.67 3.69
N THR A 57 -0.06 -13.67 4.54
CA THR A 57 -0.49 -14.82 5.30
C THR A 57 -1.91 -15.26 4.89
N ALA A 58 -2.56 -16.09 5.68
CA ALA A 58 -3.97 -16.41 5.49
C ALA A 58 -4.92 -15.51 6.31
N LEU A 59 -4.40 -14.40 6.83
CA LEU A 59 -5.11 -13.38 7.61
C LEU A 59 -4.97 -12.05 6.87
N SER A 60 -5.76 -11.07 7.25
CA SER A 60 -5.60 -9.72 6.70
C SER A 60 -4.23 -9.14 7.02
N ASP A 61 -3.51 -8.76 5.99
CA ASP A 61 -2.15 -8.22 6.06
C ASP A 61 -2.11 -6.73 5.69
N LEU A 62 -1.21 -5.99 6.33
CA LEU A 62 -0.85 -4.63 5.95
C LEU A 62 0.59 -4.68 5.43
N ILE A 63 0.74 -4.51 4.12
CA ILE A 63 2.00 -4.67 3.42
C ILE A 63 2.48 -3.31 2.92
N PHE A 64 3.69 -2.91 3.33
CA PHE A 64 4.42 -1.77 2.79
C PHE A 64 5.68 -2.30 2.13
N ALA A 65 5.78 -2.21 0.81
CA ALA A 65 6.98 -2.68 0.12
C ALA A 65 8.08 -1.61 0.09
N ASN A 66 7.71 -0.35 0.02
CA ASN A 66 8.50 0.90 0.01
C ASN A 66 9.09 1.24 -1.35
N GLY A 67 10.24 0.72 -1.74
CA GLY A 67 10.84 1.03 -3.03
C GLY A 67 11.69 -0.11 -3.55
N GLY A 68 11.97 -0.09 -4.85
CA GLY A 68 12.51 -1.21 -5.60
C GLY A 68 11.43 -1.84 -6.47
N ASP A 69 11.81 -2.70 -7.42
CA ASP A 69 10.86 -3.42 -8.27
C ASP A 69 10.40 -4.70 -7.53
N ASP A 70 9.26 -4.62 -6.84
CA ASP A 70 8.84 -5.63 -5.88
C ASP A 70 7.90 -6.69 -6.48
N ILE A 71 7.87 -7.86 -5.86
CA ILE A 71 6.86 -8.90 -6.11
C ILE A 71 6.08 -9.12 -4.82
N ILE A 72 4.80 -8.78 -4.84
CA ILE A 72 3.95 -8.77 -3.66
C ILE A 72 2.75 -9.71 -3.84
N SER A 73 2.44 -10.49 -2.82
CA SER A 73 1.30 -11.40 -2.76
C SER A 73 0.60 -11.27 -1.41
N GLY A 74 -0.68 -10.89 -1.38
CA GLY A 74 -1.50 -10.85 -0.16
C GLY A 74 -1.80 -12.25 0.40
N ASP A 75 -2.00 -13.24 -0.44
CA ASP A 75 -2.43 -14.63 -0.19
C ASP A 75 -3.92 -14.69 0.16
N LYS A 76 -4.32 -14.79 1.38
CA LYS A 76 -5.73 -14.81 1.79
C LYS A 76 -5.98 -13.76 2.85
N GLY A 77 -7.20 -13.26 2.85
CA GLY A 77 -7.58 -12.23 3.81
C GLY A 77 -8.07 -11.01 3.07
N ASN A 78 -8.44 -9.99 3.79
CA ASN A 78 -8.73 -8.70 3.20
C ASN A 78 -7.50 -7.81 3.44
N ASP A 79 -6.63 -7.75 2.44
CA ASP A 79 -5.31 -7.20 2.58
C ASP A 79 -5.26 -5.71 2.22
N CYS A 80 -4.30 -5.03 2.80
CA CYS A 80 -3.97 -3.65 2.47
C CYS A 80 -2.54 -3.60 1.96
N ILE A 81 -2.35 -3.33 0.67
CA ILE A 81 -1.06 -3.38 0.00
C ILE A 81 -0.71 -1.99 -0.52
N LEU A 82 0.43 -1.49 -0.09
CA LEU A 82 1.06 -0.28 -0.62
C LEU A 82 2.44 -0.67 -1.15
N ALA A 83 2.56 -0.71 -2.47
CA ALA A 83 3.78 -1.16 -3.13
C ALA A 83 4.89 -0.11 -2.99
N GLY A 84 4.75 1.06 -3.55
CA GLY A 84 5.71 2.12 -3.30
C GLY A 84 6.27 2.74 -4.57
N ASP A 85 7.56 3.05 -4.56
CA ASP A 85 8.26 3.52 -5.76
C ASP A 85 8.93 2.33 -6.46
N GLY A 86 8.69 2.13 -7.74
CA GLY A 86 9.28 1.06 -8.55
C GLY A 86 8.26 0.41 -9.46
N ASP A 87 8.71 -0.42 -10.40
CA ASP A 87 7.82 -1.14 -11.32
C ASP A 87 7.40 -2.48 -10.68
N ASP A 88 6.28 -2.49 -9.96
CA ASP A 88 5.87 -3.57 -9.07
C ASP A 88 4.98 -4.62 -9.73
N ILE A 89 5.01 -5.84 -9.20
CA ILE A 89 4.08 -6.92 -9.54
C ILE A 89 3.29 -7.32 -8.31
N ILE A 90 1.98 -7.05 -8.31
CA ILE A 90 1.13 -7.16 -7.13
C ILE A 90 -0.02 -8.12 -7.38
N PHE A 91 -0.24 -9.02 -6.43
CA PHE A 91 -1.36 -9.96 -6.39
C PHE A 91 -2.11 -9.81 -5.06
N GLY A 92 -3.40 -9.42 -5.10
CA GLY A 92 -4.29 -9.46 -3.93
C GLY A 92 -4.56 -10.91 -3.52
N ASN A 93 -4.97 -11.72 -4.44
CA ASN A 93 -5.34 -13.15 -4.37
C ASN A 93 -6.75 -13.39 -3.82
N GLN A 94 -6.97 -13.88 -2.59
CA GLN A 94 -8.29 -14.22 -2.06
C GLN A 94 -8.70 -13.21 -0.98
N GLY A 95 -9.82 -12.56 -1.17
CA GLY A 95 -10.41 -11.62 -0.23
C GLY A 95 -10.72 -10.29 -0.87
N ASN A 96 -11.29 -9.38 -0.10
CA ASN A 96 -11.59 -8.03 -0.58
C ASN A 96 -10.40 -7.14 -0.25
N ASP A 97 -9.54 -6.93 -1.24
CA ASP A 97 -8.25 -6.29 -1.05
C ASP A 97 -8.28 -4.80 -1.39
N ASN A 98 -7.41 -4.05 -0.76
CA ASN A 98 -7.18 -2.65 -1.07
C ASN A 98 -5.72 -2.49 -1.49
N ILE A 99 -5.51 -2.22 -2.77
CA ILE A 99 -4.20 -2.25 -3.39
C ILE A 99 -3.87 -0.90 -3.99
N SER A 100 -2.66 -0.42 -3.72
CA SER A 100 -2.09 0.79 -4.35
C SER A 100 -0.69 0.49 -4.88
N GLY A 101 -0.48 0.66 -6.19
CA GLY A 101 0.83 0.61 -6.83
C GLY A 101 1.72 1.76 -6.38
N GLN A 102 1.17 2.95 -6.34
CA GLN A 102 1.78 4.24 -6.00
C GLN A 102 2.61 4.83 -7.14
N GLY A 103 3.85 4.46 -7.34
CA GLY A 103 4.66 5.11 -8.36
C GLY A 103 5.60 4.19 -9.11
N GLY A 104 5.47 4.15 -10.42
CA GLY A 104 6.14 3.25 -11.34
C GLY A 104 5.16 2.68 -12.35
N ASN A 105 5.56 1.70 -13.14
CA ASN A 105 4.66 1.06 -14.10
C ASN A 105 4.27 -0.33 -13.57
N ASP A 106 3.16 -0.38 -12.88
CA ASP A 106 2.79 -1.52 -12.07
C ASP A 106 1.95 -2.57 -12.82
N ILE A 107 2.07 -3.81 -12.42
CA ILE A 107 1.17 -4.90 -12.83
C ILE A 107 0.39 -5.36 -11.60
N ILE A 108 -0.89 -5.04 -11.56
CA ILE A 108 -1.74 -5.30 -10.41
C ILE A 108 -2.86 -6.27 -10.76
N LYS A 109 -3.06 -7.29 -9.94
CA LYS A 109 -4.16 -8.24 -10.04
C LYS A 109 -4.85 -8.39 -8.70
N GLY A 110 -6.12 -7.99 -8.61
CA GLY A 110 -6.98 -8.22 -7.45
C GLY A 110 -7.22 -9.71 -7.25
N GLN A 111 -7.65 -10.39 -8.28
CA GLN A 111 -8.00 -11.80 -8.43
C GLN A 111 -9.41 -12.13 -7.94
N SER A 112 -9.64 -12.52 -6.69
CA SER A 112 -10.96 -12.96 -6.23
C SER A 112 -11.43 -12.26 -4.97
N GLY A 113 -12.59 -11.67 -5.05
CA GLY A 113 -13.23 -10.80 -4.07
C GLY A 113 -13.55 -9.45 -4.65
N GLU A 114 -14.25 -8.62 -3.89
CA GLU A 114 -14.55 -7.25 -4.29
C GLU A 114 -13.36 -6.35 -3.94
N ASP A 115 -12.49 -6.10 -4.92
CA ASP A 115 -11.23 -5.40 -4.72
C ASP A 115 -11.32 -3.90 -5.01
N PHE A 116 -10.51 -3.13 -4.30
CA PHE A 116 -10.27 -1.73 -4.59
C PHE A 116 -8.82 -1.55 -5.03
N VAL A 117 -8.63 -1.22 -6.32
CA VAL A 117 -7.30 -1.14 -6.92
C VAL A 117 -7.03 0.27 -7.42
N PHE A 118 -5.88 0.79 -7.03
CA PHE A 118 -5.38 2.07 -7.44
C PHE A 118 -3.98 1.91 -8.05
N GLY A 119 -3.82 2.15 -9.36
CA GLY A 119 -2.54 2.06 -10.03
C GLY A 119 -1.54 3.04 -9.44
N GLY A 120 -1.76 4.29 -9.67
CA GLY A 120 -0.89 5.33 -9.17
C GLY A 120 -0.31 6.19 -10.27
N LEU A 121 0.96 6.58 -10.13
CA LEU A 121 1.70 7.31 -11.15
C LEU A 121 2.43 6.33 -12.06
N GLY A 122 2.28 6.46 -13.36
CA GLY A 122 2.98 5.65 -14.34
C GLY A 122 2.07 5.06 -15.40
N LEU A 123 2.48 3.96 -15.99
CA LEU A 123 1.68 3.22 -16.98
C LEU A 123 1.33 1.85 -16.40
N ASP A 124 0.15 1.74 -15.80
CA ASP A 124 -0.22 0.59 -15.04
C ASP A 124 -1.04 -0.43 -15.85
N ILE A 125 -0.92 -1.69 -15.48
CA ILE A 125 -1.78 -2.77 -15.96
C ILE A 125 -2.55 -3.31 -14.77
N ILE A 126 -3.86 -3.05 -14.76
CA ILE A 126 -4.75 -3.42 -13.66
C ILE A 126 -5.77 -4.46 -14.15
N ASP A 127 -5.81 -5.61 -13.50
CA ASP A 127 -6.85 -6.64 -13.67
C ASP A 127 -7.56 -6.80 -12.32
N GLY A 128 -8.81 -6.35 -12.19
CA GLY A 128 -9.61 -6.53 -10.98
C GLY A 128 -9.74 -8.02 -10.65
N GLY A 129 -10.23 -8.81 -11.58
CA GLY A 129 -10.29 -10.25 -11.39
C GLY A 129 -11.69 -10.83 -11.48
N ASP A 130 -12.06 -11.65 -10.51
CA ASP A 130 -13.40 -12.20 -10.32
C ASP A 130 -14.15 -11.33 -9.29
N ASP A 131 -15.48 -11.29 -9.41
CA ASP A 131 -16.39 -10.48 -8.60
C ASP A 131 -16.43 -8.99 -9.02
N ILE A 132 -16.91 -8.09 -8.16
CA ILE A 132 -17.15 -6.67 -8.51
C ILE A 132 -16.01 -5.80 -8.00
N ASP A 133 -15.16 -5.34 -8.91
CA ASP A 133 -13.96 -4.60 -8.55
C ASP A 133 -14.07 -3.10 -8.86
N THR A 134 -13.47 -2.30 -8.01
CA THR A 134 -13.33 -0.86 -8.21
C THR A 134 -11.89 -0.50 -8.52
N CYS A 135 -11.61 -0.10 -9.75
CA CYS A 135 -10.29 0.35 -10.14
C CYS A 135 -10.26 1.86 -10.38
N LYS A 136 -9.19 2.49 -9.94
CA LYS A 136 -8.96 3.93 -10.14
C LYS A 136 -7.61 4.18 -10.79
N VAL A 137 -7.61 5.14 -11.70
CA VAL A 137 -6.41 5.73 -12.31
C VAL A 137 -6.38 7.22 -11.99
N ILE A 138 -5.18 7.81 -11.81
CA ILE A 138 -5.06 9.19 -11.30
C ILE A 138 -5.37 10.24 -12.36
N ASP A 139 -4.98 10.02 -13.61
CA ASP A 139 -5.02 11.07 -14.60
C ASP A 139 -5.55 10.63 -15.96
N GLU A 140 -6.15 11.61 -16.68
CA GLU A 140 -6.62 11.44 -18.06
C GLU A 140 -5.45 11.30 -19.06
N GLN A 141 -4.21 11.32 -18.63
CA GLN A 141 -3.00 11.26 -19.47
C GLN A 141 -2.23 9.93 -19.25
N SER A 142 -2.55 9.17 -18.21
CA SER A 142 -2.04 7.80 -18.08
C SER A 142 -2.74 6.92 -19.13
N TYR A 143 -1.97 6.14 -19.85
CA TYR A 143 -2.50 5.15 -20.78
C TYR A 143 -2.59 3.78 -20.08
N ASP A 144 -3.10 3.77 -18.85
CA ASP A 144 -3.26 2.55 -18.08
C ASP A 144 -4.16 1.55 -18.79
N ILE A 145 -3.83 0.29 -18.66
CA ILE A 145 -4.64 -0.81 -19.15
C ILE A 145 -5.45 -1.37 -17.98
N VAL A 146 -6.75 -1.10 -17.98
CA VAL A 146 -7.67 -1.58 -16.95
C VAL A 146 -8.62 -2.61 -17.54
N ILE A 147 -8.65 -3.78 -16.94
CA ILE A 147 -9.49 -4.91 -17.34
C ILE A 147 -10.22 -5.49 -16.13
N LYS A 148 -11.45 -5.99 -16.37
CA LYS A 148 -12.31 -6.59 -15.34
C LYS A 148 -12.50 -5.71 -14.11
N CYS A 149 -12.77 -4.46 -14.32
CA CYS A 149 -13.12 -3.53 -13.25
C CYS A 149 -14.46 -2.88 -13.60
N GLU A 150 -15.37 -2.81 -12.64
CA GLU A 150 -16.56 -2.03 -12.79
C GLU A 150 -16.24 -0.58 -12.41
N SER A 151 -16.21 0.29 -13.42
CA SER A 151 -15.99 1.71 -13.18
C SER A 151 -17.18 2.29 -12.42
N ASN A 152 -17.01 2.64 -11.17
CA ASN A 152 -17.88 3.62 -10.56
C ASN A 152 -17.42 5.02 -11.02
N GLU A 153 -18.29 5.67 -11.81
CA GLU A 153 -18.17 7.05 -12.29
C GLU A 153 -17.90 8.06 -11.14
#